data_26e27bb82ed54df7beee04c70a0107fe
#
_entry.id   26e27bb82ed54df7beee04c70a0107fe
#
_cell.length_a   1.000
_cell.length_b   1.000
_cell.length_c   1.000
_cell.angle_alpha   90.00
_cell.angle_beta   90.00
_cell.angle_gamma   90.00
#
_symmetry.space_group_name_H-M   'P 1'
#
loop_
_entity.id
_entity.type
_entity.pdbx_description
1 polymer ?
#
loop_
_entity_poly.entity_id
_entity_poly.type
_entity_poly.pdbx_seq_one_letter_code
_entity_poly.pdbx_strand_id
1 'polypeptide(L)'
;MCTAYKERKKIDFNRYPELEAFIMCALIAGIIMIPAMILNHGYFALSNDFSAEEIPFGMLMNRAIKSGETWSWGIDLGGNLLESFGFYNIGSVFYWISLLFPAELYPRVIGWLFILKIAVAGYSSALWMKRYLHKKDAILIGAMLYAFSGAQCINIVFYHFQDVIALFPFMLAALDKMI
;
A
#
# COMPACT_ATOMS: atom_id res chain seq x y z
N MET A 1 -21.09 -16.32 41.86
CA MET A 1 -20.84 -15.23 40.90
C MET A 1 -19.46 -15.51 40.30
N CYS A 2 -19.43 -16.27 39.19
CA CYS A 2 -18.19 -16.78 38.60
C CYS A 2 -17.86 -15.91 37.38
N THR A 3 -16.90 -15.02 37.53
CA THR A 3 -16.40 -14.18 36.45
C THR A 3 -15.55 -15.05 35.52
N ALA A 4 -16.11 -15.44 34.39
CA ALA A 4 -15.38 -16.08 33.33
C ALA A 4 -14.37 -15.10 32.74
N TYR A 5 -13.14 -15.20 33.16
CA TYR A 5 -11.99 -14.52 32.55
C TYR A 5 -11.81 -15.07 31.14
N LYS A 6 -12.22 -14.29 30.15
CA LYS A 6 -12.08 -14.63 28.73
C LYS A 6 -10.60 -14.52 28.38
N GLU A 7 -9.89 -15.64 28.42
CA GLU A 7 -8.49 -15.70 27.95
C GLU A 7 -8.41 -15.15 26.53
N ARG A 8 -7.73 -14.03 26.36
CA ARG A 8 -7.36 -13.52 25.04
C ARG A 8 -6.39 -14.54 24.45
N LYS A 9 -6.81 -15.30 23.44
CA LYS A 9 -5.93 -16.15 22.65
C LYS A 9 -4.78 -15.29 22.15
N LYS A 10 -3.59 -15.51 22.70
CA LYS A 10 -2.35 -14.93 22.14
C LYS A 10 -2.20 -15.45 20.73
N ILE A 11 -1.98 -14.55 19.77
CA ILE A 11 -1.69 -14.95 18.39
C ILE A 11 -0.34 -15.66 18.41
N ASP A 12 -0.35 -16.93 18.04
CA ASP A 12 0.88 -17.71 17.90
C ASP A 12 1.51 -17.36 16.54
N PHE A 13 2.47 -16.44 16.56
CA PHE A 13 3.19 -15.97 15.37
C PHE A 13 3.97 -17.11 14.68
N ASN A 14 4.32 -18.20 15.37
CA ASN A 14 4.93 -19.36 14.74
C ASN A 14 3.99 -20.04 13.73
N ARG A 15 2.69 -19.89 13.93
CA ARG A 15 1.65 -20.47 13.07
C ARG A 15 1.32 -19.59 11.85
N TYR A 16 1.64 -18.30 11.91
CA TYR A 16 1.24 -17.31 10.91
C TYR A 16 2.43 -16.46 10.43
N PRO A 17 3.37 -17.05 9.65
CA PRO A 17 4.54 -16.33 9.15
C PRO A 17 4.17 -15.12 8.30
N GLU A 18 3.02 -15.12 7.64
CA GLU A 18 2.52 -13.99 6.86
C GLU A 18 2.22 -12.76 7.71
N LEU A 19 1.69 -12.92 8.91
CA LEU A 19 1.44 -11.80 9.82
C LEU A 19 2.75 -11.23 10.36
N GLU A 20 3.72 -12.10 10.62
CA GLU A 20 5.05 -11.66 11.03
C GLU A 20 5.77 -10.90 9.92
N ALA A 21 5.69 -11.39 8.68
CA ALA A 21 6.22 -10.69 7.50
C ALA A 21 5.57 -9.30 7.33
N PHE A 22 4.25 -9.21 7.51
CA PHE A 22 3.54 -7.92 7.48
C PHE A 22 4.11 -6.93 8.50
N ILE A 23 4.23 -7.36 9.76
CA ILE A 23 4.73 -6.50 10.84
C ILE A 23 6.18 -6.11 10.58
N MET A 24 7.04 -7.05 10.21
CA MET A 24 8.46 -6.78 9.92
C MET A 24 8.61 -5.79 8.76
N CYS A 25 7.88 -5.99 7.66
CA CYS A 25 7.92 -5.08 6.52
C CYS A 25 7.37 -3.69 6.88
N ALA A 26 6.28 -3.62 7.66
CA ALA A 26 5.75 -2.35 8.15
C ALA A 26 6.74 -1.59 9.03
N LEU A 27 7.43 -2.29 9.95
CA LEU A 27 8.43 -1.69 10.83
C LEU A 27 9.65 -1.19 10.04
N ILE A 28 10.17 -1.98 9.11
CA ILE A 28 11.32 -1.57 8.29
C ILE A 28 10.95 -0.38 7.41
N ALA A 29 9.81 -0.44 6.72
CA ALA A 29 9.32 0.67 5.91
C ALA A 29 9.09 1.93 6.77
N GLY A 30 8.51 1.76 7.97
CA GLY A 30 8.33 2.85 8.93
C GLY A 30 9.66 3.48 9.37
N ILE A 31 10.65 2.68 9.73
CA ILE A 31 11.98 3.18 10.12
C ILE A 31 12.62 3.99 8.98
N ILE A 32 12.43 3.60 7.73
CA ILE A 32 12.99 4.30 6.57
C ILE A 32 12.21 5.58 6.25
N MET A 33 10.87 5.52 6.27
CA MET A 33 10.02 6.59 5.73
C MET A 33 9.58 7.61 6.76
N ILE A 34 9.30 7.21 8.01
CA ILE A 34 8.78 8.11 9.05
C ILE A 34 9.75 9.27 9.35
N PRO A 35 11.08 9.07 9.47
CA PRO A 35 11.99 10.19 9.68
C PRO A 35 11.91 11.24 8.59
N ALA A 36 11.83 10.82 7.31
CA ALA A 36 11.67 11.74 6.18
C ALA A 36 10.33 12.49 6.25
N MET A 37 9.25 11.81 6.62
CA MET A 37 7.95 12.44 6.82
C MET A 37 7.97 13.47 7.96
N ILE A 38 8.64 13.17 9.07
CA ILE A 38 8.78 14.10 10.21
C ILE A 38 9.54 15.36 9.78
N LEU A 39 10.66 15.20 9.09
CA LEU A 39 11.45 16.32 8.58
C LEU A 39 10.67 17.20 7.59
N ASN A 40 9.73 16.61 6.85
CA ASN A 40 8.86 17.31 5.91
C ASN A 40 7.50 17.70 6.53
N HIS A 41 7.42 17.96 7.83
CA HIS A 41 6.18 18.39 8.51
C HIS A 41 4.99 17.45 8.29
N GLY A 42 5.24 16.15 8.18
CA GLY A 42 4.24 15.11 7.96
C GLY A 42 3.90 14.83 6.49
N TYR A 43 4.51 15.56 5.56
CA TYR A 43 4.33 15.31 4.12
C TYR A 43 5.27 14.22 3.64
N PHE A 44 4.73 13.30 2.84
CA PHE A 44 5.55 12.38 2.08
C PHE A 44 5.69 12.92 0.66
N ALA A 45 6.89 13.30 0.29
CA ALA A 45 7.20 13.85 -1.02
C ALA A 45 8.48 13.22 -1.56
N LEU A 46 8.44 12.85 -2.82
CA LEU A 46 9.58 12.41 -3.60
C LEU A 46 9.76 13.38 -4.76
N SER A 47 10.95 13.41 -5.34
CA SER A 47 11.22 14.21 -6.54
C SER A 47 10.47 13.66 -7.76
N ASN A 48 10.45 14.43 -8.83
CA ASN A 48 9.87 14.10 -10.14
C ASN A 48 8.35 13.86 -10.09
N ASP A 49 7.89 12.88 -10.84
CA ASP A 49 6.47 12.58 -11.11
C ASP A 49 5.64 12.33 -9.84
N PHE A 50 6.27 11.83 -8.77
CA PHE A 50 5.56 11.62 -7.52
C PHE A 50 4.95 12.91 -6.96
N SER A 51 5.75 13.98 -6.87
CA SER A 51 5.27 15.27 -6.35
C SER A 51 4.54 16.09 -7.41
N ALA A 52 4.89 15.93 -8.70
CA ALA A 52 4.28 16.67 -9.80
C ALA A 52 2.96 16.08 -10.29
N GLU A 53 2.77 14.78 -10.18
CA GLU A 53 1.63 14.06 -10.74
C GLU A 53 0.83 13.28 -9.67
N GLU A 54 1.46 12.33 -8.98
CA GLU A 54 0.75 11.41 -8.08
C GLU A 54 0.00 12.14 -6.95
N ILE A 55 0.62 13.16 -6.36
CA ILE A 55 -0.01 13.94 -5.29
C ILE A 55 -1.14 14.84 -5.84
N PRO A 56 -0.92 15.70 -6.85
CA PRO A 56 -1.98 16.55 -7.39
C PRO A 56 -3.15 15.75 -7.98
N PHE A 57 -2.86 14.69 -8.73
CA PHE A 57 -3.92 13.85 -9.33
C PHE A 57 -4.73 13.12 -8.26
N GLY A 58 -4.10 12.63 -7.21
CA GLY A 58 -4.79 12.01 -6.08
C GLY A 58 -5.70 12.99 -5.34
N MET A 59 -5.25 14.21 -5.11
CA MET A 59 -6.06 15.27 -4.49
C MET A 59 -7.23 15.67 -5.37
N LEU A 60 -6.99 15.83 -6.68
CA LEU A 60 -7.99 16.22 -7.66
C LEU A 60 -9.10 15.16 -7.77
N MET A 61 -8.70 13.89 -7.90
CA MET A 61 -9.61 12.76 -7.94
C MET A 61 -10.41 12.59 -6.65
N ASN A 62 -9.80 12.84 -5.48
CA ASN A 62 -10.50 12.81 -4.20
C ASN A 62 -11.63 13.84 -4.17
N ARG A 63 -11.37 15.06 -4.64
CA ARG A 63 -12.40 16.12 -4.75
C ARG A 63 -13.48 15.74 -5.75
N ALA A 64 -13.09 15.28 -6.94
CA ALA A 64 -14.03 14.88 -8.00
C ALA A 64 -14.98 13.77 -7.54
N ILE A 65 -14.45 12.71 -6.91
CA ILE A 65 -15.27 11.60 -6.41
C ILE A 65 -16.24 12.08 -5.32
N LYS A 66 -15.81 12.97 -4.43
CA LYS A 66 -16.65 13.46 -3.33
C LYS A 66 -17.68 14.49 -3.75
N SER A 67 -17.37 15.33 -4.73
CA SER A 67 -18.33 16.32 -5.27
C SER A 67 -19.29 15.70 -6.30
N GLY A 68 -18.93 14.57 -6.89
CA GLY A 68 -19.64 13.99 -8.02
C GLY A 68 -19.38 14.72 -9.35
N GLU A 69 -18.47 15.70 -9.35
CA GLU A 69 -18.08 16.45 -10.54
C GLU A 69 -16.92 15.74 -11.23
N THR A 70 -17.17 15.17 -12.40
CA THR A 70 -16.18 14.43 -13.17
C THR A 70 -15.49 15.25 -14.27
N TRP A 71 -16.03 16.46 -14.56
CA TRP A 71 -15.49 17.36 -15.57
C TRP A 71 -14.74 18.53 -14.93
N SER A 72 -13.60 18.92 -15.49
CA SER A 72 -12.85 20.11 -15.06
C SER A 72 -12.32 20.90 -16.25
N TRP A 73 -12.54 22.22 -16.23
CA TRP A 73 -11.95 23.16 -17.17
C TRP A 73 -10.49 23.47 -16.87
N GLY A 74 -10.00 23.11 -15.68
CA GLY A 74 -8.60 23.31 -15.26
C GLY A 74 -7.63 22.25 -15.76
N ILE A 75 -8.10 21.24 -16.52
CA ILE A 75 -7.28 20.18 -17.10
C ILE A 75 -7.27 20.39 -18.60
N ASP A 76 -6.10 20.68 -19.15
CA ASP A 76 -5.89 21.06 -20.53
C ASP A 76 -6.88 22.18 -20.97
N LEU A 77 -7.75 21.93 -21.90
CA LEU A 77 -8.81 22.83 -22.36
C LEU A 77 -10.21 22.39 -21.89
N GLY A 78 -10.26 21.56 -20.87
CA GLY A 78 -11.44 20.88 -20.35
C GLY A 78 -11.37 19.37 -20.57
N GLY A 79 -11.49 18.59 -19.50
CA GLY A 79 -11.38 17.14 -19.58
C GLY A 79 -12.18 16.41 -18.51
N ASN A 80 -12.47 15.15 -18.78
CA ASN A 80 -13.08 14.25 -17.82
C ASN A 80 -11.99 13.70 -16.89
N LEU A 81 -12.12 13.99 -15.59
CA LEU A 81 -11.16 13.58 -14.56
C LEU A 81 -10.98 12.07 -14.46
N LEU A 82 -12.07 11.32 -14.61
CA LEU A 82 -12.02 9.86 -14.52
C LEU A 82 -11.26 9.24 -15.70
N GLU A 83 -11.43 9.79 -16.88
CA GLU A 83 -10.74 9.31 -18.09
C GLU A 83 -9.27 9.73 -18.09
N SER A 84 -8.97 10.96 -17.63
CA SER A 84 -7.60 11.49 -17.63
C SER A 84 -6.73 10.90 -16.52
N PHE A 85 -7.26 10.73 -15.32
CA PHE A 85 -6.46 10.36 -14.13
C PHE A 85 -6.92 9.09 -13.42
N GLY A 86 -8.00 8.45 -13.89
CA GLY A 86 -8.51 7.22 -13.29
C GLY A 86 -7.49 6.09 -13.24
N PHE A 87 -6.58 6.04 -14.21
CA PHE A 87 -5.49 5.06 -14.25
C PHE A 87 -4.61 5.10 -12.98
N TYR A 88 -4.30 6.30 -12.49
CA TYR A 88 -3.43 6.47 -11.32
C TYR A 88 -4.12 6.09 -10.00
N ASN A 89 -5.44 6.19 -9.92
CA ASN A 89 -6.14 6.19 -8.64
C ASN A 89 -7.26 5.14 -8.54
N ILE A 90 -8.14 5.02 -9.53
CA ILE A 90 -9.38 4.25 -9.40
C ILE A 90 -9.12 2.75 -9.23
N GLY A 91 -8.09 2.21 -9.88
CA GLY A 91 -7.68 0.81 -9.77
C GLY A 91 -7.00 0.45 -8.44
N SER A 92 -6.67 1.44 -7.62
CA SER A 92 -5.92 1.26 -6.37
C SER A 92 -6.84 1.06 -5.18
N VAL A 93 -6.80 -0.13 -4.57
CA VAL A 93 -7.50 -0.41 -3.31
C VAL A 93 -7.02 0.54 -2.20
N PHE A 94 -5.74 0.87 -2.19
CA PHE A 94 -5.14 1.77 -1.19
C PHE A 94 -5.58 3.21 -1.40
N TYR A 95 -5.80 3.62 -2.65
CA TYR A 95 -6.35 4.93 -2.94
C TYR A 95 -7.75 5.10 -2.35
N TRP A 96 -8.61 4.07 -2.45
CA TRP A 96 -9.95 4.12 -1.86
C TRP A 96 -9.92 4.32 -0.34
N ILE A 97 -8.89 3.82 0.35
CA ILE A 97 -8.69 4.11 1.78
C ILE A 97 -8.42 5.61 2.00
N SER A 98 -7.68 6.26 1.08
CA SER A 98 -7.39 7.69 1.18
C SER A 98 -8.64 8.58 1.10
N LEU A 99 -9.71 8.12 0.46
CA LEU A 99 -10.96 8.86 0.37
C LEU A 99 -11.67 9.04 1.72
N LEU A 100 -11.29 8.29 2.75
CA LEU A 100 -11.77 8.53 4.12
C LEU A 100 -11.28 9.88 4.69
N PHE A 101 -10.27 10.48 4.07
CA PHE A 101 -9.67 11.74 4.48
C PHE A 101 -10.00 12.86 3.48
N PRO A 102 -10.02 14.15 3.92
CA PRO A 102 -10.10 15.28 3.01
C PRO A 102 -8.94 15.29 2.01
N ALA A 103 -9.19 15.85 0.81
CA ALA A 103 -8.19 15.91 -0.26
C ALA A 103 -6.89 16.61 0.18
N GLU A 104 -7.00 17.63 1.05
CA GLU A 104 -5.89 18.41 1.59
C GLU A 104 -4.94 17.59 2.46
N LEU A 105 -5.43 16.50 3.05
CA LEU A 105 -4.61 15.58 3.85
C LEU A 105 -3.95 14.48 3.02
N TYR A 106 -4.31 14.34 1.75
CA TYR A 106 -3.76 13.30 0.88
C TYR A 106 -2.23 13.24 0.86
N PRO A 107 -1.48 14.38 0.77
CA PRO A 107 -0.01 14.35 0.79
C PRO A 107 0.61 13.82 2.09
N ARG A 108 -0.15 13.83 3.19
CA ARG A 108 0.27 13.23 4.47
C ARG A 108 -0.13 11.76 4.57
N VAL A 109 -1.31 11.44 4.05
CA VAL A 109 -1.87 10.08 4.11
C VAL A 109 -1.13 9.13 3.17
N ILE A 110 -0.67 9.61 1.99
CA ILE A 110 -0.02 8.79 0.97
C ILE A 110 1.23 8.07 1.49
N GLY A 111 2.01 8.69 2.37
CA GLY A 111 3.18 8.06 2.98
C GLY A 111 2.82 6.87 3.89
N TRP A 112 1.75 6.98 4.65
CA TRP A 112 1.24 5.87 5.47
C TRP A 112 0.69 4.73 4.63
N LEU A 113 -0.01 5.07 3.54
CA LEU A 113 -0.47 4.08 2.57
C LEU A 113 0.69 3.38 1.87
N PHE A 114 1.81 4.08 1.66
CA PHE A 114 3.02 3.49 1.10
C PHE A 114 3.60 2.43 2.04
N ILE A 115 3.72 2.73 3.32
CA ILE A 115 4.13 1.77 4.35
C ILE A 115 3.18 0.56 4.36
N LEU A 116 1.88 0.81 4.26
CA LEU A 116 0.87 -0.25 4.19
C LEU A 116 1.04 -1.13 2.94
N LYS A 117 1.32 -0.56 1.76
CA LYS A 117 1.57 -1.32 0.53
C LYS A 117 2.77 -2.26 0.68
N ILE A 118 3.88 -1.77 1.25
CA ILE A 118 5.07 -2.59 1.51
C ILE A 118 4.74 -3.72 2.51
N ALA A 119 3.99 -3.42 3.56
CA ALA A 119 3.57 -4.43 4.53
C ALA A 119 2.67 -5.50 3.89
N VAL A 120 1.73 -5.09 3.03
CA VAL A 120 0.86 -6.01 2.27
C VAL A 120 1.67 -6.83 1.28
N ALA A 121 2.70 -6.27 0.62
CA ALA A 121 3.61 -7.01 -0.24
C ALA A 121 4.35 -8.13 0.54
N GLY A 122 4.82 -7.83 1.75
CA GLY A 122 5.40 -8.84 2.65
C GLY A 122 4.40 -9.93 3.04
N TYR A 123 3.19 -9.52 3.43
CA TYR A 123 2.12 -10.46 3.78
C TYR A 123 1.75 -11.38 2.61
N SER A 124 1.45 -10.82 1.46
CA SER A 124 0.97 -11.55 0.28
C SER A 124 2.01 -12.52 -0.24
N SER A 125 3.29 -12.11 -0.27
CA SER A 125 4.40 -12.97 -0.70
C SER A 125 4.65 -14.11 0.29
N ALA A 126 4.63 -13.84 1.60
CA ALA A 126 4.72 -14.89 2.62
C ALA A 126 3.56 -15.88 2.52
N LEU A 127 2.34 -15.40 2.30
CA LEU A 127 1.14 -16.22 2.11
C LEU A 127 1.28 -17.17 0.90
N TRP A 128 1.85 -16.69 -0.19
CA TRP A 128 2.12 -17.50 -1.37
C TRP A 128 3.27 -18.47 -1.14
N MET A 129 4.41 -18.00 -0.60
CA MET A 129 5.63 -18.80 -0.40
C MET A 129 5.44 -19.95 0.60
N LYS A 130 4.60 -19.79 1.62
CA LYS A 130 4.32 -20.87 2.61
C LYS A 130 3.70 -22.13 1.99
N ARG A 131 3.25 -22.07 0.74
CA ARG A 131 2.76 -23.24 0.00
C ARG A 131 3.90 -24.14 -0.47
N TYR A 132 5.09 -23.56 -0.67
CA TYR A 132 6.27 -24.23 -1.23
C TYR A 132 7.38 -24.39 -0.20
N LEU A 133 7.48 -23.45 0.75
CA LEU A 133 8.51 -23.43 1.77
C LEU A 133 7.94 -23.85 3.12
N HIS A 134 8.67 -24.76 3.79
CA HIS A 134 8.25 -25.29 5.09
C HIS A 134 9.00 -24.63 6.27
N LYS A 135 10.16 -24.01 6.00
CA LYS A 135 10.94 -23.31 7.03
C LYS A 135 10.47 -21.88 7.15
N LYS A 136 10.04 -21.49 8.34
CA LYS A 136 9.56 -20.15 8.66
C LYS A 136 10.55 -19.06 8.25
N ASP A 137 11.84 -19.23 8.61
CA ASP A 137 12.88 -18.24 8.31
C ASP A 137 13.05 -18.02 6.80
N ALA A 138 12.96 -19.08 6.00
CA ALA A 138 13.02 -18.99 4.54
C ALA A 138 11.83 -18.21 3.97
N ILE A 139 10.64 -18.41 4.53
CA ILE A 139 9.42 -17.64 4.14
C ILE A 139 9.62 -16.16 4.48
N LEU A 140 10.07 -15.84 5.68
CA LEU A 140 10.27 -14.46 6.12
C LEU A 140 11.33 -13.73 5.30
N ILE A 141 12.47 -14.38 5.07
CA ILE A 141 13.55 -13.82 4.25
C ILE A 141 13.03 -13.58 2.81
N GLY A 142 12.37 -14.58 2.22
CA GLY A 142 11.81 -14.45 0.88
C GLY A 142 10.79 -13.31 0.78
N ALA A 143 9.92 -13.17 1.77
CA ALA A 143 8.93 -12.10 1.83
C ALA A 143 9.57 -10.71 1.93
N MET A 144 10.60 -10.56 2.74
CA MET A 144 11.36 -9.30 2.84
C MET A 144 12.09 -8.98 1.55
N LEU A 145 12.77 -9.95 0.93
CA LEU A 145 13.44 -9.77 -0.36
C LEU A 145 12.47 -9.35 -1.46
N TYR A 146 11.23 -9.86 -1.44
CA TYR A 146 10.20 -9.46 -2.36
C TYR A 146 9.70 -8.04 -2.08
N ALA A 147 9.30 -7.74 -0.83
CA ALA A 147 8.73 -6.46 -0.43
C ALA A 147 9.72 -5.28 -0.59
N PHE A 148 11.03 -5.54 -0.49
CA PHE A 148 12.09 -4.55 -0.69
C PHE A 148 12.93 -4.84 -1.93
N SER A 149 12.32 -5.47 -2.95
CA SER A 149 13.01 -5.79 -4.20
C SER A 149 13.44 -4.54 -4.97
N GLY A 150 14.40 -4.70 -5.89
CA GLY A 150 14.82 -3.62 -6.78
C GLY A 150 13.66 -3.03 -7.60
N ALA A 151 12.68 -3.86 -7.99
CA ALA A 151 11.47 -3.39 -8.67
C ALA A 151 10.66 -2.43 -7.80
N GLN A 152 10.53 -2.70 -6.50
CA GLN A 152 9.89 -1.84 -5.53
C GLN A 152 10.64 -0.48 -5.41
N CYS A 153 11.97 -0.54 -5.29
CA CYS A 153 12.80 0.65 -5.13
C CYS A 153 12.82 1.54 -6.38
N ILE A 154 12.94 0.94 -7.58
CA ILE A 154 13.00 1.69 -8.85
C ILE A 154 11.66 2.37 -9.13
N ASN A 155 10.55 1.68 -8.88
CA ASN A 155 9.20 2.19 -9.15
C ASN A 155 8.60 2.98 -7.97
N ILE A 156 9.42 3.42 -7.01
CA ILE A 156 8.94 4.16 -5.83
C ILE A 156 8.24 5.46 -6.21
N VAL A 157 8.63 6.07 -7.33
CA VAL A 157 8.06 7.32 -7.83
C VAL A 157 6.65 7.11 -8.39
N PHE A 158 6.36 5.93 -8.92
CA PHE A 158 5.06 5.55 -9.47
C PHE A 158 4.23 4.82 -8.43
N TYR A 159 3.50 5.59 -7.65
CA TYR A 159 2.74 5.09 -6.50
C TYR A 159 1.75 3.97 -6.86
N HIS A 160 1.09 4.06 -8.01
CA HIS A 160 0.13 3.07 -8.48
C HIS A 160 0.76 1.72 -8.86
N PHE A 161 2.03 1.69 -9.30
CA PHE A 161 2.73 0.43 -9.57
C PHE A 161 3.00 -0.40 -8.32
N GLN A 162 3.07 0.24 -7.17
CA GLN A 162 3.24 -0.43 -5.89
C GLN A 162 2.03 -1.30 -5.51
N ASP A 163 0.84 -1.01 -6.04
CA ASP A 163 -0.34 -1.84 -5.86
C ASP A 163 -0.17 -3.20 -6.51
N VAL A 164 0.42 -3.23 -7.71
CA VAL A 164 0.71 -4.47 -8.41
C VAL A 164 1.65 -5.33 -7.59
N ILE A 165 2.73 -4.75 -7.07
CA ILE A 165 3.70 -5.49 -6.24
C ILE A 165 3.02 -6.02 -4.96
N ALA A 166 2.18 -5.22 -4.31
CA ALA A 166 1.48 -5.63 -3.10
C ALA A 166 0.46 -6.76 -3.34
N LEU A 167 -0.22 -6.75 -4.48
CA LEU A 167 -1.36 -7.64 -4.74
C LEU A 167 -1.01 -8.86 -5.63
N PHE A 168 0.06 -8.80 -6.41
CA PHE A 168 0.45 -9.87 -7.34
C PHE A 168 0.61 -11.25 -6.68
N PRO A 169 1.24 -11.40 -5.50
CA PRO A 169 1.35 -12.72 -4.88
C PRO A 169 -0.01 -13.31 -4.45
N PHE A 170 -1.03 -12.48 -4.15
CA PHE A 170 -2.37 -12.98 -3.92
C PHE A 170 -2.97 -13.60 -5.18
N MET A 171 -2.74 -12.99 -6.33
CA MET A 171 -3.14 -13.54 -7.63
C MET A 171 -2.48 -14.90 -7.86
N LEU A 172 -1.16 -15.02 -7.63
CA LEU A 172 -0.45 -16.29 -7.73
C LEU A 172 -1.02 -17.33 -6.78
N ALA A 173 -1.27 -16.96 -5.52
CA ALA A 173 -1.87 -17.87 -4.54
C ALA A 173 -3.30 -18.30 -4.92
N ALA A 174 -4.05 -17.48 -5.62
CA ALA A 174 -5.37 -17.82 -6.14
C ALA A 174 -5.27 -18.78 -7.34
N LEU A 175 -4.38 -18.48 -8.29
CA LEU A 175 -4.13 -19.36 -9.45
C LEU A 175 -3.70 -20.76 -9.03
N ASP A 176 -2.80 -20.87 -8.07
CA ASP A 176 -2.34 -22.16 -7.51
C ASP A 176 -3.47 -22.98 -6.85
N LYS A 177 -4.57 -22.36 -6.46
CA LYS A 177 -5.73 -23.08 -5.91
C LYS A 177 -6.67 -23.59 -6.99
N MET A 178 -6.55 -23.07 -8.21
CA MET A 178 -7.40 -23.46 -9.34
C MET A 178 -6.80 -24.63 -10.13
N ILE A 179 -5.50 -24.87 -9.99
CA ILE A 179 -4.76 -25.98 -10.62
C ILE A 179 -4.67 -27.15 -9.65
#